data_5669d520cd8d911dcb1f3139ae45cca8
#
_entry.id   5669d520cd8d911dcb1f3139ae45cca8
#
_cell.length_a   1.000
_cell.length_b   1.000
_cell.length_c   1.000
_cell.angle_alpha   90.00
_cell.angle_beta   90.00
_cell.angle_gamma   90.00
#
_symmetry.space_group_name_H-M   'P 1'
#
loop_
_entity.id
_entity.type
_entity.pdbx_description
1 polymer ?
#
loop_
_entity_poly.entity_id
_entity_poly.type
_entity_poly.pdbx_seq_one_letter_code
_entity_poly.pdbx_strand_id
1 'polypeptide(L)'
;MKKTIFVLLDACQYEAGTRNLGYLEHLIDYKKGAKYKVKGELPSLSRPMYATLLTGTPVFSHGITTNDTLRTLDCDNVFSLCQKQGGKTAAAAYHWFGELYNHIPFRIDRERI
;
A
#
# COMPACT_ATOMS: atom_id res chain seq x y z
N MET A 1 7.13 -19.31 -3.90
CA MET A 1 6.90 -17.85 -3.93
C MET A 1 7.97 -17.15 -3.11
N LYS A 2 8.53 -16.07 -3.62
CA LYS A 2 9.50 -15.26 -2.86
C LYS A 2 8.77 -14.46 -1.78
N LYS A 3 9.41 -14.26 -0.64
CA LYS A 3 8.88 -13.39 0.41
C LYS A 3 9.02 -11.92 -0.03
N THR A 4 7.96 -11.15 0.17
CA THR A 4 7.91 -9.72 -0.15
C THR A 4 7.51 -8.95 1.10
N ILE A 5 8.19 -7.84 1.38
CA ILE A 5 7.78 -6.87 2.39
C ILE A 5 7.43 -5.60 1.63
N PHE A 6 6.19 -5.15 1.79
CA PHE A 6 5.70 -3.88 1.26
C PHE A 6 5.61 -2.88 2.41
N VAL A 7 6.36 -1.79 2.33
CA VAL A 7 6.37 -0.73 3.35
C VAL A 7 5.79 0.53 2.75
N LEU A 8 4.74 1.05 3.36
CA LEU A 8 4.09 2.28 2.96
C LEU A 8 4.31 3.34 4.04
N LEU A 9 5.03 4.39 3.71
CA LEU A 9 5.30 5.51 4.59
C LEU A 9 4.35 6.66 4.22
N ASP A 10 3.29 6.81 4.99
CA ASP A 10 2.35 7.92 4.80
C ASP A 10 3.01 9.26 5.10
N ALA A 11 2.59 10.30 4.40
CA ALA A 11 3.12 11.66 4.50
C ALA A 11 4.65 11.79 4.30
N CYS A 12 5.31 10.77 3.76
CA CYS A 12 6.73 10.83 3.45
C CYS A 12 6.95 11.45 2.06
N GLN A 13 7.24 12.73 2.03
CA GLN A 13 7.55 13.43 0.80
C GLN A 13 8.83 12.88 0.14
N TYR A 14 8.85 12.82 -1.18
CA TYR A 14 9.96 12.26 -1.95
C TYR A 14 11.32 12.89 -1.62
N GLU A 15 11.41 14.22 -1.62
CA GLU A 15 12.66 14.93 -1.31
C GLU A 15 13.10 14.72 0.15
N ALA A 16 12.16 14.73 1.08
CA ALA A 16 12.45 14.47 2.49
C ALA A 16 12.91 13.02 2.70
N GLY A 17 12.25 12.06 2.07
CA GLY A 17 12.66 10.66 2.10
C GLY A 17 14.05 10.45 1.52
N THR A 18 14.31 11.00 0.34
CA THR A 18 15.62 10.90 -0.33
C THR A 18 16.76 11.48 0.53
N ARG A 19 16.51 12.57 1.25
CA ARG A 19 17.53 13.20 2.09
C ARG A 19 17.77 12.49 3.42
N ASN A 20 16.79 11.78 3.95
CA ASN A 20 16.82 11.31 5.33
C ASN A 20 16.81 9.77 5.48
N LEU A 21 16.43 9.03 4.45
CA LEU A 21 16.44 7.57 4.47
C LEU A 21 17.79 7.03 3.96
N GLY A 22 18.87 7.41 4.65
CA GLY A 22 20.24 7.15 4.22
C GLY A 22 20.56 5.69 3.94
N TYR A 23 19.99 4.77 4.70
CA TYR A 23 20.20 3.34 4.45
C TYR A 23 19.62 2.90 3.09
N LEU A 24 18.44 3.37 2.73
CA LEU A 24 17.82 3.04 1.45
C LEU A 24 18.60 3.65 0.28
N GLU A 25 19.03 4.89 0.40
CA GLU A 25 19.88 5.55 -0.60
C GLU A 25 21.20 4.77 -0.78
N HIS A 26 21.78 4.32 0.32
CA HIS A 26 23.01 3.51 0.30
C HIS A 26 22.81 2.18 -0.45
N LEU A 27 21.68 1.49 -0.25
CA LEU A 27 21.36 0.28 -1.00
C LEU A 27 21.27 0.54 -2.51
N ILE A 28 20.76 1.70 -2.90
CA ILE A 28 20.67 2.10 -4.32
C ILE A 28 22.05 2.34 -4.89
N ASP A 29 22.91 3.08 -4.19
CA ASP A 29 24.29 3.35 -4.58
C ASP A 29 25.08 2.05 -4.75
N TYR A 30 24.86 1.06 -3.92
CA TYR A 30 25.46 -0.27 -4.03
C TYR A 30 24.74 -1.22 -5.01
N LYS A 31 23.83 -0.70 -5.83
CA LYS A 31 23.06 -1.49 -6.82
C LYS A 31 22.29 -2.67 -6.23
N LYS A 32 21.86 -2.53 -4.97
CA LYS A 32 21.00 -3.49 -4.26
C LYS A 32 19.52 -3.12 -4.32
N GLY A 33 19.19 -1.96 -4.88
CA GLY A 33 17.83 -1.46 -5.04
C GLY A 33 17.73 -0.51 -6.22
N ALA A 34 16.49 -0.12 -6.54
CA ALA A 34 16.19 0.91 -7.52
C ALA A 34 15.22 1.91 -6.91
N LYS A 35 15.28 3.16 -7.38
CA LYS A 35 14.41 4.24 -6.92
C LYS A 35 13.70 4.86 -8.12
N TYR A 36 12.40 5.05 -7.98
CA TYR A 36 11.58 5.69 -8.98
C TYR A 36 10.77 6.82 -8.35
N LYS A 37 10.78 7.99 -8.98
CA LYS A 37 9.86 9.08 -8.63
C LYS A 37 8.56 8.88 -9.38
N VAL A 38 7.48 8.66 -8.65
CA VAL A 38 6.15 8.49 -9.23
C VAL A 38 5.24 9.63 -8.80
N LYS A 39 4.25 9.94 -9.61
CA LYS A 39 3.23 10.94 -9.31
C LYS A 39 1.92 10.22 -8.98
N GLY A 40 1.32 10.58 -7.85
CA GLY A 40 -0.01 10.08 -7.48
C GLY A 40 -1.11 10.73 -8.29
N GLU A 41 -2.30 10.18 -8.16
CA GLU A 41 -3.53 10.72 -8.77
C GLU A 41 -4.21 11.74 -7.85
N LEU A 42 -5.21 12.43 -8.42
CA LEU A 42 -6.18 13.21 -7.65
C LEU A 42 -7.42 12.36 -7.33
N PRO A 43 -8.02 12.53 -6.15
CA PRO A 43 -7.60 13.42 -5.07
C PRO A 43 -6.34 12.89 -4.35
N SER A 44 -5.42 13.78 -3.97
CA SER A 44 -4.21 13.40 -3.23
C SER A 44 -4.51 13.20 -1.74
N LEU A 45 -5.27 12.17 -1.47
CA LEU A 45 -5.68 11.73 -0.13
C LEU A 45 -5.14 10.33 0.13
N SER A 46 -4.89 10.02 1.40
CA SER A 46 -4.27 8.74 1.78
C SER A 46 -5.06 7.53 1.33
N ARG A 47 -6.33 7.47 1.67
CA ARG A 47 -7.18 6.29 1.40
C ARG A 47 -7.37 6.01 -0.10
N PRO A 48 -7.68 6.98 -0.96
CA PRO A 48 -7.69 6.79 -2.41
C PRO A 48 -6.34 6.31 -2.97
N MET A 49 -5.24 6.91 -2.52
CA MET A 49 -3.91 6.54 -3.01
C MET A 49 -3.48 5.15 -2.56
N TYR A 50 -3.83 4.73 -1.36
CA TYR A 50 -3.56 3.38 -0.90
C TYR A 50 -4.34 2.34 -1.71
N ALA A 51 -5.59 2.62 -2.03
CA ALA A 51 -6.37 1.77 -2.91
C ALA A 51 -5.72 1.66 -4.29
N THR A 52 -5.30 2.77 -4.88
CA THR A 52 -4.57 2.77 -6.17
C THR A 52 -3.28 1.96 -6.10
N LEU A 53 -2.46 2.16 -5.06
CA LEU A 53 -1.18 1.44 -4.90
C LEU A 53 -1.35 -0.06 -4.74
N LEU A 54 -2.36 -0.49 -3.98
CA LEU A 54 -2.55 -1.90 -3.66
C LEU A 54 -3.35 -2.68 -4.71
N THR A 55 -4.09 -1.98 -5.57
CA THR A 55 -4.88 -2.61 -6.65
C THR A 55 -4.26 -2.41 -8.02
N GLY A 56 -3.43 -1.40 -8.21
CA GLY A 56 -2.94 -1.00 -9.53
C GLY A 56 -4.03 -0.39 -10.43
N THR A 57 -5.18 0.01 -9.85
CA THR A 57 -6.28 0.62 -10.60
C THR A 57 -6.43 2.11 -10.26
N PRO A 58 -6.86 2.94 -11.21
CA PRO A 58 -7.05 4.37 -10.95
C PRO A 58 -8.28 4.64 -10.06
N VAL A 59 -8.32 5.81 -9.45
CA VAL A 59 -9.38 6.23 -8.52
C VAL A 59 -10.77 6.08 -9.10
N PHE A 60 -10.98 6.43 -10.36
CA PHE A 60 -12.28 6.31 -11.02
C PHE A 60 -12.74 4.85 -11.20
N SER A 61 -11.81 3.91 -11.22
CA SER A 61 -12.13 2.48 -11.33
C SER A 61 -12.44 1.85 -9.97
N HIS A 62 -11.63 2.11 -8.94
CA HIS A 62 -11.89 1.52 -7.63
C HIS A 62 -12.92 2.29 -6.80
N GLY A 63 -13.19 3.54 -7.13
CA GLY A 63 -14.27 4.34 -6.54
C GLY A 63 -14.03 4.82 -5.10
N ILE A 64 -12.83 4.66 -4.56
CA ILE A 64 -12.44 5.23 -3.27
C ILE A 64 -11.95 6.65 -3.51
N THR A 65 -12.79 7.64 -3.21
CA THR A 65 -12.57 9.04 -3.59
C THR A 65 -12.27 9.97 -2.43
N THR A 66 -12.51 9.52 -1.18
CA THR A 66 -12.24 10.30 0.02
C THR A 66 -11.68 9.41 1.12
N ASN A 67 -11.13 10.02 2.18
CA ASN A 67 -10.70 9.27 3.36
C ASN A 67 -11.88 8.69 4.16
N ASP A 68 -13.09 9.19 3.95
CA ASP A 68 -14.31 8.75 4.64
C ASP A 68 -15.11 7.71 3.84
N THR A 69 -14.65 7.33 2.67
CA THR A 69 -15.34 6.32 1.85
C THR A 69 -15.33 4.97 2.56
N LEU A 70 -16.48 4.53 3.04
CA LEU A 70 -16.71 3.23 3.66
C LEU A 70 -17.18 2.23 2.61
N ARG A 71 -16.26 1.68 1.89
CA ARG A 71 -16.57 0.78 0.79
C ARG A 71 -15.45 -0.23 0.63
N THR A 72 -15.80 -1.51 0.57
CA THR A 72 -14.85 -2.56 0.23
C THR A 72 -14.55 -2.53 -1.27
N LEU A 73 -13.32 -2.88 -1.61
CA LEU A 73 -12.89 -3.03 -2.99
C LEU A 73 -13.46 -4.31 -3.58
N ASP A 74 -13.97 -4.21 -4.80
CA ASP A 74 -14.51 -5.33 -5.58
C ASP A 74 -13.52 -5.85 -6.64
N CYS A 75 -12.32 -5.31 -6.66
CA CYS A 75 -11.24 -5.73 -7.55
C CYS A 75 -10.10 -6.44 -6.79
N ASP A 76 -9.30 -7.16 -7.52
CA ASP A 76 -8.11 -7.81 -6.96
C ASP A 76 -7.10 -6.79 -6.44
N ASN A 77 -6.40 -7.18 -5.40
CA ASN A 77 -5.32 -6.41 -4.80
C ASN A 77 -4.12 -7.34 -4.49
N VAL A 78 -3.02 -6.76 -4.05
CA VAL A 78 -1.79 -7.53 -3.78
C VAL A 78 -2.00 -8.68 -2.80
N PHE A 79 -2.91 -8.54 -1.84
CA PHE A 79 -3.20 -9.58 -0.86
C PHE A 79 -4.04 -10.70 -1.46
N SER A 80 -5.13 -10.37 -2.14
CA SER A 80 -5.99 -11.37 -2.78
C SER A 80 -5.25 -12.17 -3.83
N LEU A 81 -4.40 -11.52 -4.62
CA LEU A 81 -3.58 -12.20 -5.62
C LEU A 81 -2.54 -13.12 -4.99
N CYS A 82 -1.92 -12.71 -3.89
CA CYS A 82 -1.01 -13.57 -3.14
C CYS A 82 -1.72 -14.83 -2.63
N GLN A 83 -2.91 -14.69 -2.07
CA GLN A 83 -3.69 -15.82 -1.55
C GLN A 83 -4.16 -16.76 -2.68
N LYS A 84 -4.60 -16.23 -3.81
CA LYS A 84 -4.96 -17.01 -4.97
C LYS A 84 -3.81 -17.91 -5.45
N GLN A 85 -2.58 -17.51 -5.20
CA GLN A 85 -1.37 -18.28 -5.50
C GLN A 85 -0.91 -19.19 -4.35
N GLY A 86 -1.74 -19.37 -3.32
CA GLY A 86 -1.41 -20.19 -2.15
C GLY A 86 -0.42 -19.54 -1.17
N GLY A 87 -0.16 -18.25 -1.31
CA GLY A 87 0.68 -17.49 -0.39
C GLY A 87 -0.05 -17.12 0.90
N LYS A 88 0.73 -16.76 1.92
CA LYS A 88 0.22 -16.21 3.17
C LYS A 88 0.48 -14.71 3.20
N THR A 89 -0.46 -13.97 3.73
CA THR A 89 -0.40 -12.51 3.85
C THR A 89 -0.53 -12.08 5.30
N ALA A 90 0.10 -10.97 5.63
CA ALA A 90 -0.03 -10.31 6.91
C ALA A 90 0.06 -8.80 6.69
N ALA A 91 -0.55 -8.01 7.56
CA ALA A 91 -0.43 -6.56 7.54
C ALA A 91 -0.36 -6.01 8.96
N ALA A 92 0.43 -4.96 9.14
CA ALA A 92 0.41 -4.07 10.29
C ALA A 92 0.10 -2.68 9.75
N ALA A 93 -1.12 -2.20 9.94
CA ALA A 93 -1.61 -0.98 9.32
C ALA A 93 -2.80 -0.40 10.10
N TYR A 94 -3.23 0.79 9.72
CA TYR A 94 -4.41 1.41 10.29
C TYR A 94 -5.67 0.56 10.04
N HIS A 95 -6.60 0.49 10.99
CA HIS A 95 -7.73 -0.45 11.00
C HIS A 95 -8.60 -0.44 9.72
N TRP A 96 -8.78 0.70 9.08
CA TRP A 96 -9.61 0.81 7.87
C TRP A 96 -8.99 0.13 6.62
N PHE A 97 -7.75 -0.31 6.69
CA PHE A 97 -7.20 -1.18 5.63
C PHE A 97 -7.99 -2.47 5.47
N GLY A 98 -8.43 -3.07 6.58
CA GLY A 98 -9.26 -4.27 6.53
C GLY A 98 -10.61 -4.05 5.86
N GLU A 99 -11.23 -2.89 6.07
CA GLU A 99 -12.49 -2.53 5.42
C GLU A 99 -12.34 -2.34 3.91
N LEU A 100 -11.23 -1.76 3.46
CA LEU A 100 -10.94 -1.58 2.03
C LEU A 100 -10.78 -2.91 1.29
N TYR A 101 -10.26 -3.92 1.96
CA TYR A 101 -9.86 -5.18 1.34
C TYR A 101 -10.71 -6.38 1.79
N ASN A 102 -11.96 -6.16 2.19
CA ASN A 102 -12.94 -7.20 2.59
C ASN A 102 -12.48 -8.07 3.77
N HIS A 103 -11.68 -7.54 4.66
CA HIS A 103 -11.09 -8.31 5.75
C HIS A 103 -10.32 -9.58 5.32
N ILE A 104 -10.14 -9.75 4.05
CA ILE A 104 -9.29 -10.74 3.44
C ILE A 104 -8.03 -10.01 3.03
N PRO A 105 -6.93 -10.39 3.46
CA PRO A 105 -6.33 -11.66 3.85
C PRO A 105 -5.83 -11.72 5.28
N PHE A 106 -6.16 -10.80 6.10
CA PHE A 106 -5.60 -10.81 7.45
C PHE A 106 -6.72 -10.90 8.48
N ARG A 107 -6.48 -11.74 9.45
CA ARG A 107 -7.17 -11.56 10.71
C ARG A 107 -6.59 -10.28 11.31
N ILE A 108 -7.37 -9.24 11.35
CA ILE A 108 -7.02 -8.05 12.13
C ILE A 108 -7.19 -8.45 13.58
N ASP A 109 -6.22 -9.16 14.12
CA ASP A 109 -6.16 -9.38 15.53
C ASP A 109 -5.60 -8.13 16.20
N ARG A 110 -6.54 -7.19 16.47
CA ARG A 110 -6.52 -6.36 17.67
C ARG A 110 -5.40 -5.35 17.85
N GLU A 111 -4.79 -4.85 16.85
CA GLU A 111 -4.00 -3.64 17.04
C GLU A 111 -4.88 -2.41 16.84
N ARG A 112 -5.52 -1.99 17.93
CA ARG A 112 -5.99 -0.63 18.08
C ARG A 112 -4.77 0.23 18.42
N ILE A 113 -4.29 0.95 17.46
CA ILE A 113 -3.43 2.09 17.71
C ILE A 113 -4.32 3.31 17.89
#